data_01461183f2ab5eda9b5474c702b52cf7
#
_entry.id   01461183f2ab5eda9b5474c702b52cf7
#
_cell.length_a   1.000
_cell.length_b   1.000
_cell.length_c   1.000
_cell.angle_alpha   90.00
_cell.angle_beta   90.00
_cell.angle_gamma   90.00
#
_symmetry.space_group_name_H-M   'P 1'
#
loop_
_entity.id
_entity.type
_entity.pdbx_description
1 polymer ?
#
loop_
_entity_poly.entity_id
_entity_poly.type
_entity_poly.pdbx_seq_one_letter_code
_entity_poly.pdbx_strand_id
1 'polypeptide(L)'
;MTDTLVSTTSASRRDYLDEHIRDVPVFRALLRAVECRLFEEAGPLPEPILDLGCGDGHFATVAFDKPLFAGIDPDEAMVREAKQRGAYDLPLVASATEMPFADGYFNSVVANCVVEHIPDIEGVLSETARVLRPGGRFVFGVPSENFADMLLGPTLLQRVGLDETARDYGDWFNSHSQHFHTDSPTVWFDRLTRHGFAVEHHEYYIAERAHQIFDVLHYASVPRLVSRKLTGRWTAFPNPVSQALYNALLRPYYNQSPPEKGAYIFFHARKQG
;
A
#
# COMPACT_ATOMS: atom_id res chain seq x y z
N MET A 1 6.41 37.33 -34.54
CA MET A 1 6.30 36.73 -33.20
C MET A 1 5.41 35.54 -33.31
N THR A 2 5.99 34.38 -33.48
CA THR A 2 5.31 33.10 -33.66
C THR A 2 5.39 32.34 -32.33
N ASP A 3 4.25 32.30 -31.65
CA ASP A 3 4.09 31.49 -30.44
C ASP A 3 4.17 30.01 -30.82
N THR A 4 5.23 29.37 -30.40
CA THR A 4 5.39 27.93 -30.49
C THR A 4 4.67 27.29 -29.32
N LEU A 5 3.47 26.81 -29.59
CA LEU A 5 2.74 25.93 -28.66
C LEU A 5 3.56 24.65 -28.47
N VAL A 6 4.20 24.54 -27.32
CA VAL A 6 4.80 23.28 -26.86
C VAL A 6 3.66 22.34 -26.54
N SER A 7 3.35 21.45 -27.46
CA SER A 7 2.48 20.29 -27.21
C SER A 7 3.18 19.37 -26.21
N THR A 8 2.79 19.44 -24.96
CA THR A 8 3.09 18.40 -23.98
C THR A 8 2.30 17.15 -24.37
N THR A 9 2.94 16.24 -25.09
CA THR A 9 2.48 14.86 -25.27
C THR A 9 2.38 14.26 -23.87
N SER A 10 1.15 14.16 -23.36
CA SER A 10 0.83 13.32 -22.20
C SER A 10 1.28 11.90 -22.55
N ALA A 11 2.41 11.45 -22.01
CA ALA A 11 2.75 10.05 -22.01
C ALA A 11 1.53 9.29 -21.44
N SER A 12 1.06 8.25 -22.11
CA SER A 12 -0.05 7.44 -21.67
C SER A 12 0.27 6.91 -20.28
N ARG A 13 -0.44 7.39 -19.27
CA ARG A 13 -0.26 6.96 -17.88
C ARG A 13 -0.50 5.45 -17.81
N ARG A 14 0.36 4.71 -17.12
CA ARG A 14 0.27 3.26 -16.95
C ARG A 14 -1.07 2.89 -16.31
N ASP A 15 -1.73 1.84 -16.81
CA ASP A 15 -3.01 1.36 -16.28
C ASP A 15 -2.81 0.26 -15.25
N TYR A 16 -2.47 0.66 -14.03
CA TYR A 16 -2.24 -0.26 -12.92
C TYR A 16 -3.45 -1.11 -12.54
N LEU A 17 -4.69 -0.65 -12.82
CA LEU A 17 -5.88 -1.40 -12.47
C LEU A 17 -5.99 -2.70 -13.29
N ASP A 18 -5.76 -2.63 -14.60
CA ASP A 18 -5.78 -3.80 -15.47
C ASP A 18 -4.71 -4.83 -15.09
N GLU A 19 -3.52 -4.36 -14.71
CA GLU A 19 -2.44 -5.24 -14.29
C GLU A 19 -2.81 -6.00 -13.01
N HIS A 20 -3.32 -5.30 -11.98
CA HIS A 20 -3.69 -5.92 -10.72
C HIS A 20 -4.93 -6.83 -10.80
N ILE A 21 -5.93 -6.51 -11.63
CA ILE A 21 -7.11 -7.39 -11.81
C ILE A 21 -6.71 -8.79 -12.30
N ARG A 22 -5.62 -8.90 -13.08
CA ARG A 22 -5.13 -10.20 -13.60
C ARG A 22 -4.45 -11.05 -12.54
N ASP A 23 -3.69 -10.41 -11.64
CA ASP A 23 -2.70 -11.10 -10.82
C ASP A 23 -3.06 -11.22 -9.35
N VAL A 24 -3.89 -10.31 -8.82
CA VAL A 24 -4.26 -10.32 -7.40
C VAL A 24 -5.77 -10.54 -7.20
N PRO A 25 -6.22 -10.89 -5.98
CA PRO A 25 -7.64 -10.92 -5.65
C PRO A 25 -8.31 -9.58 -5.94
N VAL A 26 -9.50 -9.63 -6.55
CA VAL A 26 -10.22 -8.42 -7.02
C VAL A 26 -10.39 -7.35 -5.94
N PHE A 27 -10.63 -7.76 -4.69
CA PHE A 27 -10.75 -6.79 -3.59
C PHE A 27 -9.46 -5.99 -3.36
N ARG A 28 -8.28 -6.57 -3.61
CA ARG A 28 -6.98 -5.88 -3.51
C ARG A 28 -6.62 -5.10 -4.76
N ALA A 29 -7.20 -5.45 -5.92
CA ALA A 29 -6.77 -4.89 -7.20
C ALA A 29 -6.93 -3.35 -7.26
N LEU A 30 -8.07 -2.83 -6.78
CA LEU A 30 -8.30 -1.38 -6.73
C LEU A 30 -7.31 -0.68 -5.78
N LEU A 31 -7.15 -1.22 -4.56
CA LEU A 31 -6.24 -0.67 -3.56
C LEU A 31 -4.81 -0.59 -4.12
N ARG A 32 -4.28 -1.71 -4.59
CA ARG A 32 -2.91 -1.79 -5.13
C ARG A 32 -2.70 -0.91 -6.36
N ALA A 33 -3.72 -0.79 -7.23
CA ALA A 33 -3.63 0.08 -8.39
C ALA A 33 -3.58 1.58 -8.00
N VAL A 34 -4.36 2.00 -7.01
CA VAL A 34 -4.31 3.37 -6.49
C VAL A 34 -2.96 3.63 -5.83
N GLU A 35 -2.45 2.69 -5.03
CA GLU A 35 -1.14 2.80 -4.39
C GLU A 35 -0.01 2.93 -5.42
N CYS A 36 0.01 2.10 -6.47
CA CYS A 36 1.01 2.25 -7.55
C CYS A 36 0.97 3.65 -8.18
N ARG A 37 -0.24 4.21 -8.39
CA ARG A 37 -0.39 5.57 -8.88
C ARG A 37 0.17 6.60 -7.91
N LEU A 38 -0.06 6.45 -6.61
CA LEU A 38 0.47 7.35 -5.59
C LEU A 38 2.01 7.31 -5.53
N PHE A 39 2.60 6.12 -5.66
CA PHE A 39 4.07 5.99 -5.77
C PHE A 39 4.61 6.63 -7.05
N GLU A 40 3.92 6.51 -8.20
CA GLU A 40 4.27 7.22 -9.43
C GLU A 40 4.17 8.74 -9.26
N GLU A 41 3.10 9.24 -8.62
CA GLU A 41 2.86 10.67 -8.32
C GLU A 41 3.86 11.24 -7.30
N ALA A 42 4.41 10.40 -6.41
CA ALA A 42 5.50 10.77 -5.51
C ALA A 42 6.77 11.21 -6.28
N GLY A 43 6.82 10.90 -7.59
CA GLY A 43 7.95 11.21 -8.46
C GLY A 43 9.15 10.29 -8.23
N PRO A 44 10.23 10.51 -8.97
CA PRO A 44 11.41 9.66 -8.88
C PRO A 44 11.96 9.59 -7.46
N LEU A 45 12.11 8.37 -6.94
CA LEU A 45 12.74 8.12 -5.65
C LEU A 45 14.26 7.97 -5.85
N PRO A 46 15.08 8.73 -5.10
CA PRO A 46 16.53 8.57 -5.17
C PRO A 46 16.99 7.18 -4.75
N GLU A 47 17.90 6.58 -5.51
CA GLU A 47 18.51 5.29 -5.21
C GLU A 47 19.73 5.42 -4.29
N PRO A 48 20.10 4.37 -3.54
CA PRO A 48 19.42 3.07 -3.42
C PRO A 48 18.11 3.16 -2.65
N ILE A 49 17.12 2.32 -3.05
CA ILE A 49 15.78 2.25 -2.45
C ILE A 49 15.64 0.93 -1.70
N LEU A 50 15.11 0.97 -0.47
CA LEU A 50 14.69 -0.17 0.32
C LEU A 50 13.17 -0.29 0.30
N ASP A 51 12.63 -1.47 0.01
CA ASP A 51 11.23 -1.84 0.22
C ASP A 51 11.09 -2.61 1.54
N LEU A 52 10.39 -2.01 2.49
CA LEU A 52 10.13 -2.55 3.81
C LEU A 52 8.82 -3.34 3.79
N GLY A 53 8.89 -4.67 4.09
CA GLY A 53 7.77 -5.57 3.94
C GLY A 53 7.50 -5.93 2.47
N CYS A 54 8.53 -6.38 1.78
CA CYS A 54 8.53 -6.60 0.33
C CYS A 54 7.57 -7.71 -0.15
N GLY A 55 7.09 -8.55 0.76
CA GLY A 55 6.23 -9.68 0.45
C GLY A 55 6.78 -10.55 -0.68
N ASP A 56 5.91 -10.96 -1.60
CA ASP A 56 6.26 -11.75 -2.78
C ASP A 56 6.87 -10.93 -3.95
N GLY A 57 7.09 -9.64 -3.76
CA GLY A 57 7.64 -8.73 -4.76
C GLY A 57 6.69 -8.31 -5.88
N HIS A 58 5.44 -8.81 -5.89
CA HIS A 58 4.48 -8.47 -6.95
C HIS A 58 4.22 -6.96 -7.03
N PHE A 59 4.00 -6.31 -5.90
CA PHE A 59 3.74 -4.88 -5.86
C PHE A 59 4.90 -4.08 -6.49
N ALA A 60 6.13 -4.37 -6.07
CA ALA A 60 7.31 -3.67 -6.58
C ALA A 60 7.49 -3.84 -8.10
N THR A 61 7.23 -5.04 -8.66
CA THR A 61 7.32 -5.27 -10.12
C THR A 61 6.27 -4.50 -10.92
N VAL A 62 5.15 -4.12 -10.30
CA VAL A 62 4.11 -3.31 -10.95
C VAL A 62 4.34 -1.82 -10.71
N ALA A 63 4.69 -1.42 -9.49
CA ALA A 63 4.85 -0.01 -9.12
C ALA A 63 6.12 0.65 -9.68
N PHE A 64 7.19 -0.13 -9.92
CA PHE A 64 8.48 0.40 -10.34
C PHE A 64 8.93 -0.22 -11.67
N ASP A 65 9.56 0.59 -12.53
CA ASP A 65 9.98 0.17 -13.88
C ASP A 65 11.22 -0.74 -13.88
N LYS A 66 11.93 -0.81 -12.76
CA LYS A 66 13.16 -1.61 -12.58
C LYS A 66 13.21 -2.20 -11.20
N PRO A 67 13.99 -3.28 -10.98
CA PRO A 67 14.20 -3.83 -9.66
C PRO A 67 14.69 -2.76 -8.68
N LEU A 68 14.15 -2.79 -7.45
CA LEU A 68 14.66 -1.97 -6.36
C LEU A 68 15.95 -2.57 -5.82
N PHE A 69 16.78 -1.75 -5.16
CA PHE A 69 18.06 -2.22 -4.64
C PHE A 69 17.86 -3.33 -3.59
N ALA A 70 16.98 -3.14 -2.61
CA ALA A 70 16.73 -4.15 -1.58
C ALA A 70 15.24 -4.24 -1.24
N GLY A 71 14.81 -5.46 -0.85
CA GLY A 71 13.53 -5.72 -0.24
C GLY A 71 13.71 -6.61 0.98
N ILE A 72 13.05 -6.28 2.10
CA ILE A 72 13.06 -7.10 3.31
C ILE A 72 11.65 -7.54 3.70
N ASP A 73 11.55 -8.79 4.17
CA ASP A 73 10.33 -9.37 4.74
C ASP A 73 10.71 -10.45 5.75
N PRO A 74 10.01 -10.62 6.88
CA PRO A 74 10.32 -11.68 7.84
C PRO A 74 9.93 -13.09 7.33
N ASP A 75 9.05 -13.19 6.32
CA ASP A 75 8.61 -14.47 5.76
C ASP A 75 9.55 -14.95 4.65
N GLU A 76 10.31 -16.02 4.93
CA GLU A 76 11.25 -16.62 3.98
C GLU A 76 10.56 -17.07 2.67
N ALA A 77 9.30 -17.54 2.73
CA ALA A 77 8.59 -17.98 1.53
C ALA A 77 8.28 -16.79 0.62
N MET A 78 7.89 -15.66 1.19
CA MET A 78 7.65 -14.41 0.47
C MET A 78 8.93 -13.90 -0.19
N VAL A 79 10.04 -13.83 0.56
CA VAL A 79 11.34 -13.40 0.03
C VAL A 79 11.81 -14.30 -1.12
N ARG A 80 11.57 -15.61 -1.02
CA ARG A 80 11.90 -16.55 -2.09
C ARG A 80 11.09 -16.28 -3.37
N GLU A 81 9.79 -15.99 -3.23
CA GLU A 81 8.94 -15.60 -4.38
C GLU A 81 9.41 -14.26 -4.97
N ALA A 82 9.72 -13.26 -4.15
CA ALA A 82 10.25 -11.96 -4.57
C ALA A 82 11.55 -12.10 -5.37
N LYS A 83 12.45 -12.99 -4.93
CA LYS A 83 13.69 -13.33 -5.65
C LYS A 83 13.40 -13.96 -7.01
N GLN A 84 12.44 -14.87 -7.08
CA GLN A 84 12.05 -15.51 -8.36
C GLN A 84 11.44 -14.52 -9.35
N ARG A 85 10.75 -13.48 -8.85
CA ARG A 85 10.19 -12.39 -9.67
C ARG A 85 11.26 -11.43 -10.19
N GLY A 86 12.42 -11.37 -9.55
CA GLY A 86 13.45 -10.39 -9.89
C GLY A 86 13.06 -8.97 -9.50
N ALA A 87 12.24 -8.82 -8.45
CA ALA A 87 11.75 -7.50 -8.00
C ALA A 87 12.85 -6.68 -7.31
N TYR A 88 13.90 -7.31 -6.82
CA TYR A 88 14.98 -6.69 -6.04
C TYR A 88 16.34 -7.27 -6.44
N ASP A 89 17.37 -6.43 -6.40
CA ASP A 89 18.76 -6.89 -6.52
C ASP A 89 19.18 -7.69 -5.29
N LEU A 90 18.68 -7.30 -4.10
CA LEU A 90 19.00 -7.88 -2.80
C LEU A 90 17.73 -8.14 -1.96
N PRO A 91 16.96 -9.22 -2.24
CA PRO A 91 15.87 -9.64 -1.36
C PRO A 91 16.41 -10.40 -0.15
N LEU A 92 16.05 -9.98 1.08
CA LEU A 92 16.56 -10.53 2.34
C LEU A 92 15.43 -10.87 3.33
N VAL A 93 15.62 -11.97 4.05
CA VAL A 93 14.78 -12.28 5.22
C VAL A 93 15.28 -11.45 6.40
N ALA A 94 14.49 -10.45 6.82
CA ALA A 94 14.86 -9.57 7.92
C ALA A 94 13.64 -8.91 8.56
N SER A 95 13.78 -8.52 9.83
CA SER A 95 12.79 -7.71 10.55
C SER A 95 12.95 -6.23 10.21
N ALA A 96 11.84 -5.52 10.12
CA ALA A 96 11.84 -4.06 10.00
C ALA A 96 12.32 -3.33 11.27
N THR A 97 12.35 -4.02 12.42
CA THR A 97 12.87 -3.49 13.69
C THR A 97 14.34 -3.78 13.90
N GLU A 98 14.99 -4.55 13.01
CA GLU A 98 16.41 -4.88 13.04
C GLU A 98 16.91 -5.12 11.61
N MET A 99 17.19 -4.05 10.89
CA MET A 99 17.56 -4.12 9.47
C MET A 99 19.07 -4.36 9.29
N PRO A 100 19.48 -5.35 8.44
CA PRO A 100 20.91 -5.72 8.28
C PRO A 100 21.66 -4.75 7.34
N PHE A 101 21.47 -3.45 7.52
CA PHE A 101 22.09 -2.42 6.69
C PHE A 101 22.83 -1.39 7.54
N ALA A 102 23.85 -0.77 6.96
CA ALA A 102 24.60 0.30 7.61
C ALA A 102 23.75 1.58 7.77
N ASP A 103 24.13 2.40 8.73
CA ASP A 103 23.51 3.71 8.96
C ASP A 103 23.66 4.60 7.72
N GLY A 104 22.58 5.28 7.34
CA GLY A 104 22.58 6.22 6.23
C GLY A 104 22.83 5.60 4.85
N TYR A 105 22.59 4.31 4.68
CA TYR A 105 22.87 3.62 3.41
C TYR A 105 21.87 4.00 2.32
N PHE A 106 20.58 4.11 2.64
CA PHE A 106 19.52 4.33 1.66
C PHE A 106 19.22 5.80 1.43
N ASN A 107 18.86 6.12 0.19
CA ASN A 107 18.35 7.43 -0.19
C ASN A 107 16.82 7.49 -0.10
N SER A 108 16.17 6.33 -0.23
CA SER A 108 14.73 6.21 -0.06
C SER A 108 14.38 4.89 0.61
N VAL A 109 13.33 4.91 1.44
CA VAL A 109 12.64 3.73 1.97
C VAL A 109 11.18 3.83 1.55
N VAL A 110 10.61 2.73 1.10
CA VAL A 110 9.18 2.61 0.79
C VAL A 110 8.55 1.54 1.66
N ALA A 111 7.27 1.70 2.00
CA ALA A 111 6.48 0.68 2.69
C ALA A 111 5.01 0.77 2.25
N ASN A 112 4.44 -0.30 1.73
CA ASN A 112 3.09 -0.27 1.21
C ASN A 112 2.15 -1.17 1.99
N CYS A 113 1.39 -0.63 2.94
CA CYS A 113 0.52 -1.36 3.87
C CYS A 113 1.29 -2.46 4.62
N VAL A 114 2.28 -2.06 5.40
CA VAL A 114 3.18 -2.94 6.15
C VAL A 114 3.31 -2.52 7.60
N VAL A 115 3.63 -1.25 7.84
CA VAL A 115 4.00 -0.78 9.19
C VAL A 115 2.85 -0.87 10.19
N GLU A 116 1.61 -0.86 9.71
CA GLU A 116 0.41 -1.09 10.53
C GLU A 116 0.34 -2.48 11.13
N HIS A 117 1.01 -3.46 10.54
CA HIS A 117 1.03 -4.86 10.98
C HIS A 117 2.14 -5.16 12.00
N ILE A 118 3.01 -4.19 12.29
CA ILE A 118 4.15 -4.38 13.18
C ILE A 118 3.86 -3.73 14.53
N PRO A 119 3.68 -4.50 15.63
CA PRO A 119 3.34 -3.93 16.94
C PRO A 119 4.34 -2.89 17.44
N ASP A 120 5.65 -3.12 17.23
CA ASP A 120 6.72 -2.18 17.59
C ASP A 120 6.96 -1.16 16.48
N ILE A 121 6.03 -0.24 16.30
CA ILE A 121 6.15 0.83 15.29
C ILE A 121 7.29 1.80 15.61
N GLU A 122 7.58 2.04 16.88
CA GLU A 122 8.67 2.95 17.28
C GLU A 122 10.03 2.35 16.89
N GLY A 123 10.22 1.03 17.06
CA GLY A 123 11.40 0.31 16.56
C GLY A 123 11.54 0.39 15.03
N VAL A 124 10.44 0.23 14.30
CA VAL A 124 10.42 0.37 12.83
C VAL A 124 10.84 1.77 12.40
N LEU A 125 10.27 2.82 13.00
CA LEU A 125 10.60 4.20 12.65
C LEU A 125 12.05 4.57 13.03
N SER A 126 12.55 4.06 14.15
CA SER A 126 13.94 4.21 14.57
C SER A 126 14.91 3.59 13.55
N GLU A 127 14.66 2.33 13.15
CA GLU A 127 15.48 1.64 12.16
C GLU A 127 15.39 2.28 10.77
N THR A 128 14.17 2.69 10.36
CA THR A 128 13.98 3.43 9.10
C THR A 128 14.79 4.73 9.10
N ALA A 129 14.75 5.47 10.22
CA ALA A 129 15.57 6.66 10.37
C ALA A 129 17.07 6.32 10.35
N ARG A 130 17.51 5.23 11.01
CA ARG A 130 18.92 4.83 11.03
C ARG A 130 19.44 4.51 9.63
N VAL A 131 18.74 3.69 8.87
CA VAL A 131 19.21 3.24 7.55
C VAL A 131 19.10 4.32 6.46
N LEU A 132 18.23 5.33 6.62
CA LEU A 132 18.13 6.46 5.72
C LEU A 132 19.26 7.46 5.95
N ARG A 133 19.83 8.01 4.89
CA ARG A 133 20.73 9.16 4.99
C ARG A 133 19.98 10.44 5.42
N PRO A 134 20.64 11.45 5.96
CA PRO A 134 20.07 12.79 6.11
C PRO A 134 19.49 13.30 4.77
N GLY A 135 18.28 13.84 4.80
CA GLY A 135 17.54 14.25 3.60
C GLY A 135 16.92 13.09 2.79
N GLY A 136 17.08 11.84 3.21
CA GLY A 136 16.46 10.67 2.60
C GLY A 136 14.93 10.68 2.72
N ARG A 137 14.24 10.02 1.80
CA ARG A 137 12.77 9.99 1.72
C ARG A 137 12.22 8.70 2.30
N PHE A 138 11.17 8.82 3.10
CA PHE A 138 10.32 7.71 3.53
C PHE A 138 8.91 7.91 2.97
N VAL A 139 8.49 7.00 2.09
CA VAL A 139 7.18 7.07 1.40
C VAL A 139 6.40 5.80 1.73
N PHE A 140 5.21 5.96 2.32
CA PHE A 140 4.46 4.80 2.77
C PHE A 140 2.95 5.04 2.79
N GLY A 141 2.19 3.94 2.65
CA GLY A 141 0.74 3.91 2.78
C GLY A 141 0.31 3.02 3.95
N VAL A 142 -0.71 3.47 4.68
CA VAL A 142 -1.27 2.77 5.85
C VAL A 142 -2.79 2.94 5.92
N PRO A 143 -3.54 2.04 6.58
CA PRO A 143 -4.94 2.30 6.91
C PRO A 143 -5.06 3.51 7.85
N SER A 144 -6.12 4.28 7.65
CA SER A 144 -6.41 5.48 8.45
C SER A 144 -7.28 5.16 9.67
N GLU A 145 -7.50 6.16 10.49
CA GLU A 145 -8.49 6.14 11.58
C GLU A 145 -9.92 5.87 11.10
N ASN A 146 -10.21 6.14 9.83
CA ASN A 146 -11.53 5.92 9.23
C ASN A 146 -11.73 4.49 8.69
N PHE A 147 -10.67 3.67 8.67
CA PHE A 147 -10.67 2.35 8.02
C PHE A 147 -11.84 1.48 8.46
N ALA A 148 -11.99 1.27 9.77
CA ALA A 148 -13.02 0.40 10.32
C ALA A 148 -14.43 0.97 10.13
N ASP A 149 -14.63 2.27 10.36
CA ASP A 149 -15.92 2.94 10.25
C ASP A 149 -16.44 3.01 8.81
N MET A 150 -15.55 3.05 7.83
CA MET A 150 -15.89 3.07 6.40
C MET A 150 -16.19 1.68 5.81
N LEU A 151 -16.04 0.58 6.55
CA LEU A 151 -16.50 -0.73 6.12
C LEU A 151 -18.03 -0.75 5.93
N LEU A 152 -18.53 -1.60 5.04
CA LEU A 152 -19.98 -1.68 4.77
C LEU A 152 -20.75 -2.14 6.01
N GLY A 153 -20.24 -3.15 6.74
CA GLY A 153 -20.87 -3.66 7.94
C GLY A 153 -21.12 -2.58 8.99
N PRO A 154 -20.09 -1.90 9.51
CA PRO A 154 -20.23 -0.79 10.44
C PRO A 154 -21.14 0.34 9.94
N THR A 155 -20.99 0.75 8.67
CA THR A 155 -21.85 1.80 8.07
C THR A 155 -23.34 1.42 8.11
N LEU A 156 -23.70 0.18 7.83
CA LEU A 156 -25.09 -0.27 7.88
C LEU A 156 -25.61 -0.39 9.32
N LEU A 157 -24.80 -0.89 10.23
CA LEU A 157 -25.16 -1.03 11.65
C LEU A 157 -25.40 0.36 12.29
N GLN A 158 -24.55 1.33 12.05
CA GLN A 158 -24.72 2.71 12.51
C GLN A 158 -26.01 3.35 12.00
N ARG A 159 -26.39 3.11 10.72
CA ARG A 159 -27.64 3.65 10.14
C ARG A 159 -28.92 3.14 10.85
N VAL A 160 -28.85 2.00 11.50
CA VAL A 160 -29.98 1.44 12.28
C VAL A 160 -29.82 1.63 13.77
N GLY A 161 -28.84 2.44 14.21
CA GLY A 161 -28.62 2.77 15.62
C GLY A 161 -27.91 1.69 16.44
N LEU A 162 -27.21 0.75 15.80
CA LEU A 162 -26.45 -0.32 16.43
C LEU A 162 -24.95 0.05 16.52
N ASP A 163 -24.64 1.20 17.12
CA ASP A 163 -23.29 1.78 17.14
C ASP A 163 -22.28 0.92 17.91
N GLU A 164 -22.68 0.23 18.97
CA GLU A 164 -21.81 -0.68 19.73
C GLU A 164 -21.41 -1.89 18.86
N THR A 165 -22.39 -2.52 18.21
CA THR A 165 -22.14 -3.65 17.29
C THR A 165 -21.28 -3.22 16.08
N ALA A 166 -21.45 -1.98 15.62
CA ALA A 166 -20.61 -1.44 14.55
C ALA A 166 -19.14 -1.32 14.98
N ARG A 167 -18.89 -0.82 16.21
CA ARG A 167 -17.52 -0.76 16.77
C ARG A 167 -16.93 -2.16 16.95
N ASP A 168 -17.67 -3.08 17.54
CA ASP A 168 -17.22 -4.46 17.73
C ASP A 168 -16.83 -5.12 16.41
N TYR A 169 -17.59 -4.86 15.34
CA TYR A 169 -17.26 -5.36 14.00
C TYR A 169 -15.95 -4.74 13.48
N GLY A 170 -15.77 -3.44 13.65
CA GLY A 170 -14.55 -2.73 13.24
C GLY A 170 -13.31 -3.26 13.99
N ASP A 171 -13.42 -3.44 15.29
CA ASP A 171 -12.36 -3.97 16.15
C ASP A 171 -12.01 -5.42 15.79
N TRP A 172 -13.04 -6.23 15.54
CA TRP A 172 -12.84 -7.59 15.04
C TRP A 172 -12.11 -7.60 13.70
N PHE A 173 -12.49 -6.73 12.76
CA PHE A 173 -11.87 -6.66 11.44
C PHE A 173 -10.40 -6.23 11.54
N ASN A 174 -10.10 -5.20 12.33
CA ASN A 174 -8.73 -4.75 12.58
C ASN A 174 -7.89 -5.86 13.22
N SER A 175 -8.42 -6.54 14.25
CA SER A 175 -7.75 -7.66 14.90
C SER A 175 -7.48 -8.82 13.93
N HIS A 176 -8.48 -9.20 13.11
CA HIS A 176 -8.37 -10.26 12.12
C HIS A 176 -7.35 -9.91 11.02
N SER A 177 -7.30 -8.65 10.63
CA SER A 177 -6.34 -8.12 9.64
C SER A 177 -4.98 -7.81 10.26
N GLN A 178 -4.80 -7.98 11.58
CA GLN A 178 -3.59 -7.64 12.33
C GLN A 178 -3.19 -6.16 12.15
N HIS A 179 -4.16 -5.26 12.12
CA HIS A 179 -3.91 -3.82 12.12
C HIS A 179 -3.71 -3.33 13.55
N PHE A 180 -2.47 -3.07 13.93
CA PHE A 180 -2.12 -2.50 15.23
C PHE A 180 -2.15 -0.96 15.21
N HIS A 181 -2.01 -0.37 14.03
CA HIS A 181 -1.89 1.08 13.84
C HIS A 181 -2.83 1.57 12.73
N THR A 182 -4.05 1.97 13.11
CA THR A 182 -5.02 2.66 12.27
C THR A 182 -5.19 4.09 12.79
N ASP A 183 -4.11 4.84 12.74
CA ASP A 183 -4.00 6.13 13.42
C ASP A 183 -4.30 7.31 12.49
N SER A 184 -4.69 8.45 13.09
CA SER A 184 -4.91 9.71 12.37
C SER A 184 -3.58 10.32 11.88
N PRO A 185 -3.63 11.24 10.88
CA PRO A 185 -2.45 11.98 10.44
C PRO A 185 -1.72 12.67 11.58
N THR A 186 -2.45 13.20 12.57
CA THR A 186 -1.85 13.89 13.72
C THR A 186 -0.97 12.95 14.55
N VAL A 187 -1.42 11.72 14.79
CA VAL A 187 -0.64 10.71 15.52
C VAL A 187 0.59 10.30 14.73
N TRP A 188 0.44 10.10 13.40
CA TRP A 188 1.58 9.79 12.53
C TRP A 188 2.59 10.92 12.46
N PHE A 189 2.15 12.19 12.43
CA PHE A 189 3.07 13.34 12.44
C PHE A 189 3.90 13.38 13.72
N ASP A 190 3.28 13.15 14.87
CA ASP A 190 3.96 13.12 16.15
C ASP A 190 5.01 12.00 16.20
N ARG A 191 4.66 10.78 15.79
CA ARG A 191 5.59 9.64 15.71
C ARG A 191 6.76 9.94 14.78
N LEU A 192 6.48 10.38 13.55
CA LEU A 192 7.50 10.69 12.56
C LEU A 192 8.44 11.79 13.05
N THR A 193 7.90 12.85 13.66
CA THR A 193 8.71 13.96 14.19
C THR A 193 9.62 13.48 15.31
N ARG A 194 9.16 12.64 16.23
CA ARG A 194 9.98 12.06 17.31
C ARG A 194 11.17 11.24 16.78
N HIS A 195 11.03 10.63 15.60
CA HIS A 195 12.10 9.86 14.94
C HIS A 195 12.88 10.67 13.90
N GLY A 196 12.78 12.01 13.94
CA GLY A 196 13.58 12.89 13.10
C GLY A 196 13.10 13.00 11.65
N PHE A 197 11.83 12.74 11.38
CA PHE A 197 11.22 12.97 10.08
C PHE A 197 10.38 14.25 10.06
N ALA A 198 10.40 14.96 8.93
CA ALA A 198 9.40 15.96 8.59
C ALA A 198 8.44 15.38 7.55
N VAL A 199 7.13 15.51 7.79
CA VAL A 199 6.12 15.16 6.79
C VAL A 199 6.02 16.30 5.77
N GLU A 200 6.34 16.01 4.51
CA GLU A 200 6.28 16.98 3.41
C GLU A 200 4.90 17.02 2.76
N HIS A 201 4.24 15.85 2.69
CA HIS A 201 2.90 15.70 2.12
C HIS A 201 2.21 14.49 2.74
N HIS A 202 0.88 14.55 2.83
CA HIS A 202 0.04 13.39 3.08
C HIS A 202 -1.29 13.58 2.37
N GLU A 203 -1.93 12.47 2.04
CA GLU A 203 -3.26 12.48 1.44
C GLU A 203 -4.03 11.22 1.81
N TYR A 204 -5.34 11.37 1.96
CA TYR A 204 -6.21 10.22 2.07
C TYR A 204 -6.47 9.60 0.71
N TYR A 205 -6.60 8.28 0.67
CA TYR A 205 -7.03 7.57 -0.52
C TYR A 205 -8.05 6.49 -0.19
N ILE A 206 -8.72 5.94 -1.22
CA ILE A 206 -9.84 5.01 -1.09
C ILE A 206 -11.00 5.65 -0.30
N ALA A 207 -11.90 6.32 -1.01
CA ALA A 207 -13.12 6.89 -0.45
C ALA A 207 -14.07 5.80 0.09
N GLU A 208 -15.00 6.17 0.96
CA GLU A 208 -15.91 5.25 1.66
C GLU A 208 -16.57 4.21 0.73
N ARG A 209 -17.14 4.63 -0.40
CA ARG A 209 -17.81 3.70 -1.35
C ARG A 209 -16.83 2.70 -1.96
N ALA A 210 -15.62 3.12 -2.29
CA ALA A 210 -14.58 2.23 -2.79
C ALA A 210 -14.17 1.20 -1.73
N HIS A 211 -14.09 1.64 -0.47
CA HIS A 211 -13.79 0.78 0.67
C HIS A 211 -14.92 -0.20 0.98
N GLN A 212 -16.18 0.20 0.84
CA GLN A 212 -17.33 -0.69 0.97
C GLN A 212 -17.34 -1.80 -0.11
N ILE A 213 -16.91 -1.48 -1.33
CA ILE A 213 -16.71 -2.49 -2.39
C ILE A 213 -15.57 -3.44 -2.04
N PHE A 214 -14.48 -2.93 -1.50
CA PHE A 214 -13.38 -3.75 -0.99
C PHE A 214 -13.90 -4.75 0.06
N ASP A 215 -14.69 -4.31 1.04
CA ASP A 215 -15.28 -5.15 2.09
C ASP A 215 -16.16 -6.26 1.49
N VAL A 216 -17.10 -5.94 0.60
CA VAL A 216 -17.95 -6.94 -0.09
C VAL A 216 -17.12 -7.94 -0.89
N LEU A 217 -16.16 -7.47 -1.66
CA LEU A 217 -15.33 -8.32 -2.50
C LEU A 217 -14.35 -9.17 -1.69
N HIS A 218 -13.98 -8.73 -0.48
CA HIS A 218 -13.16 -9.50 0.45
C HIS A 218 -13.85 -10.86 0.75
N TYR A 219 -15.11 -10.84 1.17
CA TYR A 219 -15.86 -12.06 1.44
C TYR A 219 -16.13 -12.88 0.18
N ALA A 220 -16.40 -12.23 -0.95
CA ALA A 220 -16.59 -12.91 -2.24
C ALA A 220 -15.32 -13.60 -2.77
N SER A 221 -14.14 -13.27 -2.21
CA SER A 221 -12.86 -13.83 -2.65
C SER A 221 -12.42 -15.08 -1.89
N VAL A 222 -13.16 -15.54 -0.87
CA VAL A 222 -12.87 -16.76 -0.10
C VAL A 222 -12.64 -17.99 -1.00
N PRO A 223 -13.43 -18.27 -2.06
CA PRO A 223 -13.17 -19.39 -2.97
C PRO A 223 -11.81 -19.30 -3.69
N ARG A 224 -11.26 -18.10 -3.90
CA ARG A 224 -9.96 -17.90 -4.54
C ARG A 224 -8.77 -18.25 -3.64
N LEU A 225 -8.93 -18.18 -2.32
CA LEU A 225 -7.96 -18.70 -1.36
C LEU A 225 -7.75 -20.21 -1.53
N VAL A 226 -8.84 -20.92 -1.79
CA VAL A 226 -8.80 -22.37 -2.09
C VAL A 226 -8.06 -22.61 -3.42
N SER A 227 -8.33 -21.80 -4.44
CA SER A 227 -7.64 -21.87 -5.73
C SER A 227 -6.13 -21.66 -5.55
N ARG A 228 -5.70 -20.66 -4.78
CA ARG A 228 -4.26 -20.42 -4.51
C ARG A 228 -3.59 -21.61 -3.83
N LYS A 229 -4.25 -22.20 -2.83
CA LYS A 229 -3.73 -23.39 -2.13
C LYS A 229 -3.56 -24.59 -3.05
N LEU A 230 -4.43 -24.76 -4.06
CA LEU A 230 -4.42 -25.91 -4.96
C LEU A 230 -3.56 -25.70 -6.21
N THR A 231 -3.48 -24.49 -6.73
CA THR A 231 -2.85 -24.19 -8.03
C THR A 231 -1.67 -23.21 -7.95
N GLY A 232 -1.39 -22.65 -6.78
CA GLY A 232 -0.40 -21.58 -6.60
C GLY A 232 -0.82 -20.22 -7.19
N ARG A 233 -2.01 -20.12 -7.80
CA ARG A 233 -2.50 -18.91 -8.47
C ARG A 233 -3.77 -18.38 -7.82
N TRP A 234 -3.88 -17.07 -7.69
CA TRP A 234 -5.10 -16.41 -7.21
C TRP A 234 -6.29 -16.56 -8.17
N THR A 235 -6.00 -16.69 -9.45
CA THR A 235 -6.99 -16.93 -10.51
C THR A 235 -6.58 -18.17 -11.27
N ALA A 236 -7.25 -19.28 -11.01
CA ALA A 236 -6.93 -20.57 -11.67
C ALA A 236 -7.13 -20.50 -13.19
N PHE A 237 -8.15 -19.74 -13.63
CA PHE A 237 -8.47 -19.54 -15.04
C PHE A 237 -8.78 -18.07 -15.28
N PRO A 238 -7.85 -17.28 -15.88
CA PRO A 238 -8.12 -15.91 -16.31
C PRO A 238 -9.27 -15.91 -17.32
N ASN A 239 -10.39 -15.31 -16.96
CA ASN A 239 -11.54 -15.17 -17.86
C ASN A 239 -11.63 -13.70 -18.31
N PRO A 240 -11.44 -13.40 -19.61
CA PRO A 240 -11.50 -12.03 -20.13
C PRO A 240 -12.82 -11.30 -19.81
N VAL A 241 -13.94 -12.05 -19.77
CA VAL A 241 -15.25 -11.47 -19.44
C VAL A 241 -15.29 -11.01 -17.98
N SER A 242 -14.81 -11.83 -17.05
CA SER A 242 -14.75 -11.43 -15.64
C SER A 242 -13.77 -10.27 -15.39
N GLN A 243 -12.65 -10.24 -16.12
CA GLN A 243 -11.69 -9.13 -16.05
C GLN A 243 -12.33 -7.82 -16.53
N ALA A 244 -13.03 -7.85 -17.68
CA ALA A 244 -13.74 -6.68 -18.20
C ALA A 244 -14.83 -6.19 -17.23
N LEU A 245 -15.58 -7.12 -16.62
CA LEU A 245 -16.60 -6.80 -15.62
C LEU A 245 -16.00 -6.13 -14.38
N TYR A 246 -14.91 -6.69 -13.83
CA TYR A 246 -14.22 -6.10 -12.67
C TYR A 246 -13.59 -4.76 -13.00
N ASN A 247 -13.02 -4.61 -14.20
CA ASN A 247 -12.51 -3.32 -14.65
C ASN A 247 -13.65 -2.30 -14.73
N ALA A 248 -14.76 -2.62 -15.37
CA ALA A 248 -15.93 -1.72 -15.46
C ALA A 248 -16.48 -1.33 -14.07
N LEU A 249 -16.50 -2.28 -13.12
CA LEU A 249 -16.95 -2.03 -11.75
C LEU A 249 -15.99 -1.12 -10.97
N LEU A 250 -14.67 -1.33 -11.09
CA LEU A 250 -13.67 -0.66 -10.27
C LEU A 250 -13.12 0.63 -10.89
N ARG A 251 -13.21 0.78 -12.22
CA ARG A 251 -12.68 1.93 -12.96
C ARG A 251 -13.16 3.30 -12.47
N PRO A 252 -14.46 3.50 -12.15
CA PRO A 252 -14.92 4.78 -11.62
C PRO A 252 -14.22 5.18 -10.33
N TYR A 253 -13.88 4.20 -9.47
CA TYR A 253 -13.20 4.42 -8.19
C TYR A 253 -11.69 4.62 -8.36
N TYR A 254 -11.08 3.92 -9.32
CA TYR A 254 -9.67 4.13 -9.67
C TYR A 254 -9.39 5.54 -10.18
N ASN A 255 -10.33 6.13 -10.91
CA ASN A 255 -10.19 7.46 -11.49
C ASN A 255 -10.61 8.60 -10.54
N GLN A 256 -11.01 8.30 -9.31
CA GLN A 256 -11.38 9.34 -8.33
C GLN A 256 -10.16 10.15 -7.90
N SER A 257 -10.40 11.45 -7.67
CA SER A 257 -9.44 12.30 -6.98
C SER A 257 -9.33 11.89 -5.50
N PRO A 258 -8.21 12.21 -4.83
CA PRO A 258 -8.05 11.99 -3.41
C PRO A 258 -9.22 12.57 -2.62
N PRO A 259 -9.85 11.80 -1.71
CA PRO A 259 -10.96 12.28 -0.89
C PRO A 259 -10.45 13.12 0.31
N GLU A 260 -11.29 13.99 0.86
CA GLU A 260 -10.99 14.70 2.12
C GLU A 260 -10.85 13.73 3.32
N LYS A 261 -11.55 12.59 3.26
CA LYS A 261 -11.45 11.47 4.21
C LYS A 261 -11.44 10.17 3.42
N GLY A 262 -10.54 9.29 3.76
CA GLY A 262 -10.39 7.99 3.12
C GLY A 262 -10.05 6.88 4.11
N ALA A 263 -10.19 5.65 3.68
CA ALA A 263 -9.87 4.48 4.49
C ALA A 263 -8.36 4.28 4.70
N TYR A 264 -7.55 4.94 3.90
CA TYR A 264 -6.09 4.85 3.96
C TYR A 264 -5.47 6.23 3.83
N ILE A 265 -4.22 6.38 4.31
CA ILE A 265 -3.40 7.59 4.19
C ILE A 265 -2.08 7.24 3.54
N PHE A 266 -1.61 8.09 2.64
CA PHE A 266 -0.31 8.02 2.01
C PHE A 266 0.56 9.16 2.50
N PHE A 267 1.81 8.87 2.88
CA PHE A 267 2.73 9.82 3.48
C PHE A 267 4.00 9.97 2.66
N HIS A 268 4.46 11.20 2.54
CA HIS A 268 5.80 11.56 2.10
C HIS A 268 6.52 12.22 3.27
N ALA A 269 7.51 11.56 3.80
CA ALA A 269 8.32 12.07 4.89
C ALA A 269 9.79 12.18 4.47
N ARG A 270 10.50 13.11 5.06
CA ARG A 270 11.93 13.34 4.83
C ARG A 270 12.69 13.28 6.14
N LYS A 271 13.76 12.47 6.19
CA LYS A 271 14.67 12.46 7.34
C LYS A 271 15.35 13.81 7.46
N GLN A 272 15.26 14.41 8.63
CA GLN A 272 15.99 15.63 8.99
C GLN A 272 17.48 15.33 9.18
N GLY A 273 18.30 16.37 9.12
CA GLY A 273 19.76 16.26 9.30
C GLY A 273 20.18 16.12 10.75
#